data_67816edbd4b15b1d4e4ddc0189a04396
#
_entry.id   67816edbd4b15b1d4e4ddc0189a04396
#
_cell.length_a   1.000
_cell.length_b   1.000
_cell.length_c   1.000
_cell.angle_alpha   90.00
_cell.angle_beta   90.00
_cell.angle_gamma   90.00
#
_symmetry.space_group_name_H-M   'P 1'
#
loop_
_entity.id
_entity.type
_entity.pdbx_description
1 polymer ?
#
loop_
_entity_poly.entity_id
_entity_poly.type
_entity_poly.pdbx_seq_one_letter_code
_entity_poly.pdbx_strand_id
1 'polypeptide(L)'
;KYTVINLNLPNLLVAGKDKNGKLTNAEKEGTYEWTSQGQNYYFNKGYVESFDRRIRSYTDKGIGVSLVICASRVNGWKDYYPASLLYEGGCDKGSIAGINTSSREGVENWIAAIEFLAERYSREDGKYGHINNVVLGNEIDYAYDYNNISDKATSLDVYMEEYSRLLRLTHMAISKYMDTVTVTVPTTHDWMRAEYYNTYKPKEIYDWLNKKSKEEGDFNWGLSPHCYFYSLAGSYCLEDDSINGRKVHSISDNMNTSTHLTFSNLEILEQYLEQDSMKCNGEMRDVYLTESGCSSYLGTEGDLRRQAAYVAFAYYKTSILDCIDAIIYYRAVDHDIETQAGATFGLKDNKG
;
A
#
# COMPACT_ATOMS: atom_id res chain seq x y z
N LYS A 1 -15.76 -9.91 2.44
CA LYS A 1 -15.06 -9.99 1.14
C LYS A 1 -14.47 -8.62 0.83
N TYR A 2 -13.22 -8.58 0.37
CA TYR A 2 -12.50 -7.35 0.08
C TYR A 2 -11.84 -7.40 -1.29
N THR A 3 -11.54 -6.23 -1.84
CA THR A 3 -10.76 -6.04 -3.06
C THR A 3 -9.84 -4.84 -2.92
N VAL A 4 -8.79 -4.80 -3.74
CA VAL A 4 -7.86 -3.67 -3.85
C VAL A 4 -8.15 -2.89 -5.13
N ILE A 5 -8.09 -1.57 -5.04
CA ILE A 5 -8.09 -0.66 -6.19
C ILE A 5 -6.91 0.29 -6.06
N ASN A 6 -6.04 0.29 -7.05
CA ASN A 6 -4.87 1.18 -7.07
C ASN A 6 -5.24 2.53 -7.70
N LEU A 7 -5.00 3.59 -6.96
CA LEU A 7 -5.11 4.98 -7.40
C LEU A 7 -3.71 5.55 -7.63
N ASN A 8 -3.45 6.00 -8.85
CA ASN A 8 -2.23 6.74 -9.15
C ASN A 8 -2.48 8.23 -8.94
N LEU A 9 -1.94 8.77 -7.86
CA LEU A 9 -2.11 10.17 -7.45
C LEU A 9 -1.85 11.17 -8.58
N PRO A 10 -0.82 10.99 -9.39
CA PRO A 10 -0.53 11.84 -10.52
C PRO A 10 -1.64 11.99 -11.56
N ASN A 11 -2.46 10.99 -11.72
CA ASN A 11 -3.58 11.05 -12.67
C ASN A 11 -4.81 11.76 -12.07
N LEU A 12 -4.82 11.93 -10.76
CA LEU A 12 -5.93 12.54 -10.02
C LEU A 12 -5.87 14.06 -10.03
N LEU A 13 -4.76 14.64 -9.58
CA LEU A 13 -4.61 16.09 -9.39
C LEU A 13 -4.18 16.76 -10.69
N VAL A 14 -4.93 17.76 -11.13
CA VAL A 14 -4.61 18.50 -12.36
C VAL A 14 -3.58 19.59 -12.08
N ALA A 15 -2.48 19.56 -12.81
CA ALA A 15 -1.42 20.57 -12.75
C ALA A 15 -1.40 21.45 -14.00
N GLY A 16 -0.93 22.68 -13.84
CA GLY A 16 -0.63 23.63 -14.89
C GLY A 16 0.72 24.28 -14.66
N LYS A 17 1.08 25.24 -15.53
CA LYS A 17 2.28 26.06 -15.32
C LYS A 17 1.85 27.52 -15.17
N ASP A 18 2.40 28.21 -14.18
CA ASP A 18 2.22 29.64 -14.03
C ASP A 18 3.02 30.42 -15.10
N LYS A 19 2.93 31.76 -15.07
CA LYS A 19 3.66 32.63 -16.01
C LYS A 19 5.18 32.51 -15.95
N ASN A 20 5.72 31.88 -14.91
CA ASN A 20 7.14 31.66 -14.70
C ASN A 20 7.53 30.20 -15.06
N GLY A 21 6.59 29.39 -15.55
CA GLY A 21 6.79 27.99 -15.86
C GLY A 21 6.77 27.06 -14.63
N LYS A 22 6.46 27.58 -13.43
CA LYS A 22 6.31 26.77 -12.21
C LYS A 22 5.01 25.98 -12.31
N LEU A 23 5.06 24.69 -11.99
CA LEU A 23 3.88 23.84 -11.90
C LEU A 23 2.99 24.28 -10.73
N THR A 24 1.72 24.43 -11.01
CA THR A 24 0.68 24.79 -10.05
C THR A 24 -0.57 23.97 -10.32
N ASN A 25 -1.52 24.00 -9.40
CA ASN A 25 -2.87 23.56 -9.69
C ASN A 25 -3.50 24.53 -10.68
N ALA A 26 -4.09 24.00 -11.76
CA ALA A 26 -4.71 24.81 -12.78
C ALA A 26 -6.12 24.31 -13.09
N GLU A 27 -7.05 25.26 -13.18
CA GLU A 27 -8.37 25.02 -13.70
C GLU A 27 -8.27 24.51 -15.15
N LYS A 28 -8.99 23.43 -15.44
CA LYS A 28 -9.13 22.87 -16.79
C LYS A 28 -10.58 22.45 -17.02
N GLU A 29 -11.01 22.58 -18.25
CA GLU A 29 -12.25 21.95 -18.69
C GLU A 29 -12.23 20.44 -18.37
N GLY A 30 -13.36 19.92 -17.90
CA GLY A 30 -13.47 18.51 -17.51
C GLY A 30 -12.83 18.17 -16.18
N THR A 31 -12.77 19.10 -15.23
CA THR A 31 -12.32 18.85 -13.86
C THR A 31 -13.47 18.92 -12.84
N TYR A 32 -13.22 18.31 -11.67
CA TYR A 32 -13.95 18.63 -10.44
C TYR A 32 -13.16 19.69 -9.66
N GLU A 33 -13.83 20.76 -9.27
CA GLU A 33 -13.29 21.75 -8.36
C GLU A 33 -13.56 21.33 -6.91
N TRP A 34 -12.55 21.50 -6.06
CA TRP A 34 -12.61 21.25 -4.63
C TRP A 34 -11.92 22.36 -3.85
N THR A 35 -12.59 22.88 -2.84
CA THR A 35 -11.99 23.89 -1.97
C THR A 35 -11.48 23.25 -0.69
N SER A 36 -10.18 23.34 -0.45
CA SER A 36 -9.51 22.94 0.79
C SER A 36 -8.68 24.09 1.33
N GLN A 37 -8.79 24.36 2.63
CA GLN A 37 -8.04 25.41 3.33
C GLN A 37 -8.10 26.81 2.65
N GLY A 38 -9.25 27.11 2.01
CA GLY A 38 -9.48 28.40 1.32
C GLY A 38 -8.84 28.51 -0.07
N GLN A 39 -8.32 27.44 -0.62
CA GLN A 39 -7.77 27.35 -1.97
C GLN A 39 -8.55 26.35 -2.82
N ASN A 40 -8.62 26.60 -4.13
CA ASN A 40 -9.27 25.69 -5.07
C ASN A 40 -8.25 24.74 -5.70
N TYR A 41 -8.65 23.46 -5.77
CA TYR A 41 -7.91 22.37 -6.41
C TYR A 41 -8.78 21.74 -7.47
N TYR A 42 -8.16 21.19 -8.49
CA TYR A 42 -8.86 20.67 -9.65
C TYR A 42 -8.46 19.22 -9.89
N PHE A 43 -9.46 18.33 -9.92
CA PHE A 43 -9.26 16.89 -10.07
C PHE A 43 -9.80 16.41 -11.40
N ASN A 44 -9.05 15.53 -12.07
CA ASN A 44 -9.40 14.97 -13.38
C ASN A 44 -10.74 14.23 -13.32
N LYS A 45 -11.76 14.80 -13.93
CA LYS A 45 -13.13 14.29 -13.90
C LYS A 45 -13.23 12.88 -14.49
N GLY A 46 -12.63 12.64 -15.66
CA GLY A 46 -12.69 11.33 -16.30
C GLY A 46 -12.01 10.24 -15.47
N TYR A 47 -10.88 10.57 -14.84
CA TYR A 47 -10.18 9.66 -13.94
C TYR A 47 -11.02 9.34 -12.69
N VAL A 48 -11.55 10.35 -12.02
CA VAL A 48 -12.42 10.21 -10.85
C VAL A 48 -13.66 9.38 -11.18
N GLU A 49 -14.37 9.67 -12.27
CA GLU A 49 -15.55 8.92 -12.68
C GLU A 49 -15.23 7.44 -13.01
N SER A 50 -14.03 7.15 -13.45
CA SER A 50 -13.60 5.76 -13.65
C SER A 50 -13.47 5.01 -12.32
N PHE A 51 -13.00 5.70 -11.28
CA PHE A 51 -12.93 5.16 -9.91
C PHE A 51 -14.32 4.98 -9.32
N ASP A 52 -15.21 5.96 -9.46
CA ASP A 52 -16.60 5.86 -9.00
C ASP A 52 -17.27 4.59 -9.51
N ARG A 53 -17.16 4.35 -10.81
CA ARG A 53 -17.76 3.15 -11.42
C ARG A 53 -17.16 1.86 -10.86
N ARG A 54 -15.83 1.84 -10.66
CA ARG A 54 -15.14 0.65 -10.14
C ARG A 54 -15.49 0.40 -8.69
N ILE A 55 -15.36 1.40 -7.82
CA ILE A 55 -15.66 1.30 -6.38
C ILE A 55 -17.13 0.88 -6.21
N ARG A 56 -18.05 1.58 -6.85
CA ARG A 56 -19.47 1.25 -6.79
C ARG A 56 -19.79 -0.17 -7.25
N SER A 57 -19.12 -0.66 -8.30
CA SER A 57 -19.34 -2.02 -8.80
C SER A 57 -19.01 -3.12 -7.79
N TYR A 58 -18.14 -2.82 -6.83
CA TYR A 58 -17.81 -3.72 -5.72
C TYR A 58 -18.73 -3.49 -4.52
N THR A 59 -18.92 -2.24 -4.11
CA THR A 59 -19.73 -1.91 -2.94
C THR A 59 -21.21 -2.30 -3.11
N ASP A 60 -21.77 -2.16 -4.32
CA ASP A 60 -23.14 -2.65 -4.65
C ASP A 60 -23.29 -4.17 -4.48
N LYS A 61 -22.18 -4.90 -4.40
CA LYS A 61 -22.14 -6.36 -4.15
C LYS A 61 -21.74 -6.72 -2.71
N GLY A 62 -21.65 -5.73 -1.84
CA GLY A 62 -21.18 -5.93 -0.45
C GLY A 62 -19.70 -6.33 -0.35
N ILE A 63 -18.86 -5.90 -1.31
CA ILE A 63 -17.42 -6.13 -1.30
C ILE A 63 -16.76 -4.87 -0.78
N GLY A 64 -15.99 -4.98 0.31
CA GLY A 64 -15.20 -3.91 0.87
C GLY A 64 -14.04 -3.51 -0.07
N VAL A 65 -13.70 -2.24 -0.11
CA VAL A 65 -12.67 -1.68 -0.98
C VAL A 65 -11.51 -1.14 -0.16
N SER A 66 -10.32 -1.68 -0.38
CA SER A 66 -9.05 -1.10 0.06
C SER A 66 -8.50 -0.23 -1.08
N LEU A 67 -8.36 1.07 -0.84
CA LEU A 67 -7.83 2.02 -1.81
C LEU A 67 -6.32 2.18 -1.60
N VAL A 68 -5.51 1.65 -2.51
CA VAL A 68 -4.05 1.86 -2.51
C VAL A 68 -3.73 3.17 -3.21
N ILE A 69 -3.05 4.08 -2.53
CA ILE A 69 -2.66 5.38 -3.09
C ILE A 69 -1.16 5.39 -3.33
N CYS A 70 -0.77 5.41 -4.59
CA CYS A 70 0.62 5.45 -5.04
C CYS A 70 0.88 6.65 -5.94
N ALA A 71 2.14 6.98 -6.10
CA ALA A 71 2.63 7.97 -7.05
C ALA A 71 3.58 7.28 -8.04
N SER A 72 3.02 6.46 -8.93
CA SER A 72 3.80 5.75 -9.94
C SER A 72 4.47 6.73 -10.90
N ARG A 73 5.72 6.46 -11.22
CA ARG A 73 6.46 7.24 -12.22
C ARG A 73 5.89 6.98 -13.60
N VAL A 74 5.58 8.06 -14.30
CA VAL A 74 5.22 8.04 -15.71
C VAL A 74 6.21 8.91 -16.48
N ASN A 75 6.49 8.57 -17.74
CA ASN A 75 7.34 9.40 -18.59
C ASN A 75 6.79 10.83 -18.65
N GLY A 76 7.66 11.83 -18.45
CA GLY A 76 7.26 13.24 -18.42
C GLY A 76 6.52 13.67 -17.16
N TRP A 77 6.60 12.92 -16.07
CA TRP A 77 5.92 13.22 -14.80
C TRP A 77 6.11 14.68 -14.35
N LYS A 78 7.27 15.28 -14.55
CA LYS A 78 7.57 16.70 -14.24
C LYS A 78 6.65 17.70 -14.93
N ASP A 79 6.01 17.30 -16.02
CA ASP A 79 5.07 18.15 -16.77
C ASP A 79 3.62 18.01 -16.29
N TYR A 80 3.32 17.00 -15.49
CA TYR A 80 1.95 16.65 -15.08
C TYR A 80 1.65 16.90 -13.61
N TYR A 81 2.68 17.11 -12.75
CA TYR A 81 2.46 17.25 -11.33
C TYR A 81 2.68 18.67 -10.86
N PRO A 82 1.88 19.14 -9.85
CA PRO A 82 2.27 20.31 -9.10
C PRO A 82 3.70 20.14 -8.59
N ALA A 83 4.50 21.17 -8.74
CA ALA A 83 5.81 21.18 -8.09
C ALA A 83 5.62 20.85 -6.61
N SER A 84 6.53 20.09 -6.04
CA SER A 84 6.52 19.65 -4.65
C SER A 84 5.53 18.55 -4.26
N LEU A 85 4.67 18.03 -5.13
CA LEU A 85 3.83 16.89 -4.77
C LEU A 85 4.66 15.62 -4.49
N LEU A 86 5.77 15.45 -5.22
CA LEU A 86 6.69 14.31 -5.07
C LEU A 86 8.08 14.80 -4.66
N TYR A 87 8.85 13.93 -3.98
CA TYR A 87 10.25 14.21 -3.70
C TYR A 87 11.06 14.28 -4.98
N GLU A 88 11.67 15.42 -5.26
CA GLU A 88 12.39 15.67 -6.51
C GLU A 88 13.55 14.68 -6.71
N GLY A 89 14.35 14.44 -5.67
CA GLY A 89 15.47 13.48 -5.71
C GLY A 89 15.02 12.02 -5.80
N GLY A 90 13.81 11.69 -5.31
CA GLY A 90 13.23 10.35 -5.37
C GLY A 90 12.59 9.99 -6.71
N CYS A 91 12.36 10.99 -7.57
CA CYS A 91 11.60 10.77 -8.80
C CYS A 91 12.40 10.21 -9.97
N ASP A 92 13.70 10.21 -9.90
CA ASP A 92 14.57 9.75 -11.01
C ASP A 92 14.90 8.25 -10.91
N LYS A 93 14.56 7.60 -9.79
CA LYS A 93 14.81 6.17 -9.55
C LYS A 93 13.61 5.48 -8.91
N GLY A 94 13.53 4.15 -9.07
CA GLY A 94 12.42 3.35 -8.56
C GLY A 94 11.16 3.44 -9.42
N SER A 95 10.15 2.68 -9.11
CA SER A 95 8.87 2.58 -9.83
C SER A 95 7.82 3.55 -9.26
N ILE A 96 7.89 3.84 -7.96
CA ILE A 96 6.97 4.72 -7.23
C ILE A 96 7.79 5.76 -6.47
N ALA A 97 7.39 7.01 -6.58
CA ALA A 97 8.02 8.12 -5.85
C ALA A 97 7.36 8.33 -4.49
N GLY A 98 8.14 8.81 -3.53
CA GLY A 98 7.62 9.26 -2.25
C GLY A 98 6.81 10.55 -2.40
N ILE A 99 5.70 10.63 -1.68
CA ILE A 99 4.83 11.81 -1.65
C ILE A 99 5.43 12.84 -0.72
N ASN A 100 5.65 14.05 -1.23
CA ASN A 100 6.35 15.10 -0.50
C ASN A 100 5.43 15.86 0.45
N THR A 101 5.63 15.68 1.74
CA THR A 101 5.01 16.46 2.82
C THR A 101 6.00 17.31 3.61
N SER A 102 7.23 17.49 3.10
CA SER A 102 8.24 18.36 3.72
C SER A 102 8.08 19.85 3.38
N SER A 103 7.26 20.17 2.37
CA SER A 103 6.93 21.54 1.99
C SER A 103 5.47 21.85 2.25
N ARG A 104 5.19 23.13 2.51
CA ARG A 104 3.81 23.61 2.70
C ARG A 104 2.92 23.28 1.50
N GLU A 105 3.40 23.53 0.30
CA GLU A 105 2.66 23.27 -0.94
C GLU A 105 2.38 21.77 -1.12
N GLY A 106 3.34 20.90 -0.81
CA GLY A 106 3.15 19.44 -0.84
C GLY A 106 2.09 18.98 0.17
N VAL A 107 2.11 19.50 1.37
CA VAL A 107 1.10 19.25 2.40
C VAL A 107 -0.29 19.71 1.95
N GLU A 108 -0.42 20.93 1.43
CA GLU A 108 -1.69 21.49 0.97
C GLU A 108 -2.27 20.66 -0.19
N ASN A 109 -1.48 20.30 -1.17
CA ASN A 109 -1.87 19.42 -2.29
C ASN A 109 -2.32 18.03 -1.80
N TRP A 110 -1.57 17.46 -0.86
CA TRP A 110 -1.89 16.14 -0.32
C TRP A 110 -3.21 16.16 0.45
N ILE A 111 -3.37 17.11 1.38
CA ILE A 111 -4.59 17.23 2.19
C ILE A 111 -5.80 17.42 1.28
N ALA A 112 -5.71 18.32 0.28
CA ALA A 112 -6.81 18.55 -0.64
C ALA A 112 -7.21 17.28 -1.41
N ALA A 113 -6.24 16.48 -1.87
CA ALA A 113 -6.51 15.24 -2.57
C ALA A 113 -7.21 14.22 -1.66
N ILE A 114 -6.73 14.05 -0.43
CA ILE A 114 -7.30 13.08 0.51
C ILE A 114 -8.69 13.53 0.99
N GLU A 115 -8.89 14.81 1.31
CA GLU A 115 -10.21 15.34 1.68
C GLU A 115 -11.25 15.15 0.57
N PHE A 116 -10.86 15.40 -0.68
CA PHE A 116 -11.73 15.19 -1.83
C PHE A 116 -12.15 13.72 -1.97
N LEU A 117 -11.21 12.79 -1.84
CA LEU A 117 -11.51 11.35 -1.91
C LEU A 117 -12.35 10.89 -0.71
N ALA A 118 -12.02 11.38 0.48
CA ALA A 118 -12.73 11.02 1.71
C ALA A 118 -14.20 11.49 1.66
N GLU A 119 -14.46 12.76 1.34
CA GLU A 119 -15.84 13.25 1.18
C GLU A 119 -16.61 12.43 0.14
N ARG A 120 -15.97 12.16 -1.00
CA ARG A 120 -16.63 11.48 -2.10
C ARG A 120 -17.06 10.07 -1.78
N TYR A 121 -16.21 9.30 -1.07
CA TYR A 121 -16.44 7.88 -0.79
C TYR A 121 -16.96 7.60 0.63
N SER A 122 -17.33 8.65 1.39
CA SER A 122 -18.01 8.55 2.68
C SER A 122 -19.51 8.83 2.61
N ARG A 123 -20.00 9.28 1.46
CA ARG A 123 -21.36 9.79 1.33
C ARG A 123 -22.41 8.76 1.70
N GLU A 124 -23.34 9.14 2.58
CA GLU A 124 -24.43 8.29 3.03
C GLU A 124 -25.35 7.81 1.87
N ASP A 125 -25.46 8.61 0.80
CA ASP A 125 -26.24 8.24 -0.37
C ASP A 125 -25.61 7.12 -1.22
N GLY A 126 -24.39 6.71 -0.91
CA GLY A 126 -23.64 5.66 -1.61
C GLY A 126 -23.39 5.93 -3.09
N LYS A 127 -23.61 7.16 -3.55
CA LYS A 127 -23.61 7.54 -4.97
C LYS A 127 -22.35 7.09 -5.72
N TYR A 128 -21.22 7.13 -5.05
CA TYR A 128 -19.92 6.78 -5.65
C TYR A 128 -19.33 5.47 -5.09
N GLY A 129 -20.09 4.80 -4.22
CA GLY A 129 -19.61 3.67 -3.43
C GLY A 129 -18.85 4.12 -2.18
N HIS A 130 -18.22 3.15 -1.49
CA HIS A 130 -17.52 3.39 -0.23
C HIS A 130 -16.13 2.76 -0.24
N ILE A 131 -15.18 3.35 0.48
CA ILE A 131 -13.90 2.73 0.81
C ILE A 131 -13.89 2.32 2.28
N ASN A 132 -13.21 1.20 2.60
CA ASN A 132 -13.15 0.63 3.93
C ASN A 132 -11.75 0.76 4.55
N ASN A 133 -10.74 0.88 3.69
CA ASN A 133 -9.35 0.97 4.10
C ASN A 133 -8.57 1.80 3.08
N VAL A 134 -7.58 2.55 3.53
CA VAL A 134 -6.60 3.24 2.68
C VAL A 134 -5.23 2.66 2.92
N VAL A 135 -4.60 2.15 1.88
CA VAL A 135 -3.22 1.66 1.89
C VAL A 135 -2.31 2.76 1.37
N LEU A 136 -1.39 3.22 2.19
CA LEU A 136 -0.57 4.39 1.88
C LEU A 136 0.77 4.01 1.27
N GLY A 137 0.84 4.04 -0.05
CA GLY A 137 2.01 3.63 -0.82
C GLY A 137 1.98 2.16 -1.22
N ASN A 138 3.15 1.60 -1.50
CA ASN A 138 3.39 0.18 -1.78
C ASN A 138 4.74 -0.21 -1.19
N GLU A 139 4.81 -1.31 -0.45
CA GLU A 139 6.05 -1.92 0.07
C GLU A 139 7.10 -0.89 0.52
N ILE A 140 6.71 -0.04 1.47
CA ILE A 140 7.50 1.13 1.87
C ILE A 140 8.84 0.78 2.51
N ASP A 141 8.99 -0.43 3.00
CA ASP A 141 10.26 -0.98 3.48
C ASP A 141 11.28 -1.17 2.34
N TYR A 142 10.81 -1.34 1.10
CA TYR A 142 11.62 -1.32 -0.11
C TYR A 142 11.60 0.08 -0.75
N ALA A 143 11.99 1.08 0.05
CA ALA A 143 11.83 2.50 -0.27
C ALA A 143 12.53 2.92 -1.56
N TYR A 144 13.65 2.28 -1.90
CA TYR A 144 14.38 2.55 -3.15
C TYR A 144 13.49 2.47 -4.39
N ASP A 145 12.60 1.48 -4.46
CA ASP A 145 11.77 1.24 -5.63
C ASP A 145 10.32 1.73 -5.46
N TYR A 146 9.75 1.59 -4.26
CA TYR A 146 8.31 1.73 -4.05
C TYR A 146 7.86 2.90 -3.17
N ASN A 147 8.80 3.68 -2.62
CA ASN A 147 8.51 4.93 -1.91
C ASN A 147 9.75 5.82 -1.87
N ASN A 148 10.35 6.05 -3.02
CA ASN A 148 11.66 6.69 -3.11
C ASN A 148 11.56 8.19 -2.78
N ILE A 149 12.29 8.62 -1.75
CA ILE A 149 12.42 10.04 -1.34
C ILE A 149 13.79 10.63 -1.67
N SER A 150 14.78 9.80 -2.00
CA SER A 150 16.15 10.25 -2.26
C SER A 150 16.93 9.22 -3.08
N ASP A 151 17.75 9.69 -3.98
CA ASP A 151 18.74 8.87 -4.71
C ASP A 151 20.02 8.57 -3.89
N LYS A 152 20.10 9.07 -2.67
CA LYS A 152 21.17 8.81 -1.71
C LYS A 152 20.69 7.90 -0.59
N ALA A 153 21.63 7.21 0.05
CA ALA A 153 21.34 6.43 1.24
C ALA A 153 20.72 7.30 2.33
N THR A 154 19.60 6.84 2.85
CA THR A 154 18.81 7.54 3.88
C THR A 154 18.70 6.64 5.11
N SER A 155 18.86 7.18 6.31
CA SER A 155 18.64 6.41 7.54
C SER A 155 17.15 6.14 7.75
N LEU A 156 16.83 5.09 8.51
CA LEU A 156 15.45 4.77 8.88
C LEU A 156 14.77 5.98 9.54
N ASP A 157 15.42 6.65 10.47
CA ASP A 157 14.85 7.80 11.18
C ASP A 157 14.46 8.92 10.22
N VAL A 158 15.34 9.31 9.30
CA VAL A 158 15.04 10.36 8.32
C VAL A 158 13.91 9.94 7.39
N TYR A 159 13.93 8.70 6.92
CA TYR A 159 12.88 8.15 6.06
C TYR A 159 11.53 8.12 6.76
N MET A 160 11.50 7.62 7.98
CA MET A 160 10.27 7.44 8.74
C MET A 160 9.69 8.75 9.30
N GLU A 161 10.51 9.78 9.54
CA GLU A 161 10.00 11.13 9.86
C GLU A 161 9.12 11.67 8.71
N GLU A 162 9.55 11.46 7.47
CA GLU A 162 8.77 11.88 6.29
C GLU A 162 7.51 11.02 6.11
N TYR A 163 7.64 9.70 6.19
CA TYR A 163 6.52 8.80 6.02
C TYR A 163 5.48 8.92 7.15
N SER A 164 5.90 9.05 8.40
CA SER A 164 4.98 9.21 9.54
C SER A 164 4.17 10.50 9.46
N ARG A 165 4.77 11.59 8.97
CA ARG A 165 4.08 12.84 8.70
C ARG A 165 2.99 12.65 7.63
N LEU A 166 3.34 11.98 6.53
CA LEU A 166 2.39 11.65 5.48
C LEU A 166 1.23 10.81 6.01
N LEU A 167 1.53 9.77 6.80
CA LEU A 167 0.53 8.87 7.41
C LEU A 167 -0.43 9.64 8.34
N ARG A 168 0.11 10.49 9.22
CA ARG A 168 -0.69 11.31 10.15
C ARG A 168 -1.57 12.30 9.42
N LEU A 169 -1.04 13.00 8.41
CA LEU A 169 -1.82 13.93 7.59
C LEU A 169 -2.95 13.22 6.85
N THR A 170 -2.68 12.01 6.35
CA THR A 170 -3.69 11.17 5.69
C THR A 170 -4.81 10.79 6.66
N HIS A 171 -4.46 10.28 7.84
CA HIS A 171 -5.43 9.95 8.88
C HIS A 171 -6.28 11.17 9.27
N MET A 172 -5.66 12.32 9.53
CA MET A 172 -6.36 13.54 9.89
C MET A 172 -7.32 14.04 8.80
N ALA A 173 -6.93 13.95 7.54
CA ALA A 173 -7.76 14.36 6.42
C ALA A 173 -8.96 13.42 6.21
N ILE A 174 -8.75 12.11 6.34
CA ILE A 174 -9.79 11.08 6.24
C ILE A 174 -10.79 11.21 7.40
N SER A 175 -10.31 11.37 8.63
CA SER A 175 -11.14 11.40 9.84
C SER A 175 -12.10 12.57 9.91
N LYS A 176 -11.98 13.56 9.03
CA LYS A 176 -12.99 14.62 8.87
C LYS A 176 -14.30 14.11 8.27
N TYR A 177 -14.26 13.01 7.53
CA TYR A 177 -15.38 12.49 6.74
C TYR A 177 -15.68 11.03 7.06
N MET A 178 -14.68 10.27 7.53
CA MET A 178 -14.76 8.83 7.77
C MET A 178 -14.01 8.49 9.05
N ASP A 179 -14.71 8.13 10.10
CA ASP A 179 -14.14 7.75 11.39
C ASP A 179 -13.82 6.24 11.50
N THR A 180 -14.37 5.45 10.58
CA THR A 180 -14.21 3.98 10.54
C THR A 180 -13.16 3.48 9.56
N VAL A 181 -12.53 4.37 8.79
CA VAL A 181 -11.53 3.99 7.77
C VAL A 181 -10.14 4.03 8.38
N THR A 182 -9.47 2.88 8.36
CA THR A 182 -8.08 2.76 8.80
C THR A 182 -7.12 3.07 7.65
N VAL A 183 -6.05 3.81 7.95
CA VAL A 183 -4.93 4.01 7.05
C VAL A 183 -3.84 2.99 7.38
N THR A 184 -3.51 2.11 6.44
CA THR A 184 -2.56 1.02 6.66
C THR A 184 -1.24 1.24 5.94
N VAL A 185 -0.20 0.66 6.53
CA VAL A 185 1.20 0.76 6.13
C VAL A 185 1.62 -0.51 5.42
N PRO A 186 1.82 -0.48 4.09
CA PRO A 186 2.19 -1.66 3.31
C PRO A 186 3.68 -1.95 3.41
N THR A 187 4.04 -3.20 3.64
CA THR A 187 5.43 -3.70 3.62
C THR A 187 5.53 -4.98 2.79
N THR A 188 6.73 -5.34 2.39
CA THR A 188 7.01 -6.63 1.77
C THR A 188 6.77 -7.79 2.76
N HIS A 189 7.03 -9.03 2.30
CA HIS A 189 7.06 -10.21 3.16
C HIS A 189 8.34 -10.34 4.01
N ASP A 190 9.28 -9.41 3.91
CA ASP A 190 10.40 -9.33 4.84
C ASP A 190 9.89 -8.96 6.25
N TRP A 191 10.65 -9.31 7.28
CA TRP A 191 10.33 -8.96 8.67
C TRP A 191 11.55 -8.38 9.39
N MET A 192 12.56 -9.19 9.69
CA MET A 192 13.84 -8.74 10.27
C MET A 192 14.99 -8.77 9.24
N ARG A 193 14.67 -8.49 7.99
CA ARG A 193 15.61 -8.49 6.86
C ARG A 193 15.53 -7.17 6.10
N ALA A 194 16.69 -6.69 5.65
CA ALA A 194 16.86 -5.62 4.68
C ALA A 194 18.17 -5.86 3.93
N GLU A 195 18.17 -5.86 2.59
CA GLU A 195 19.34 -6.30 1.81
C GLU A 195 20.07 -5.19 1.06
N TYR A 196 19.37 -4.10 0.76
CA TYR A 196 19.91 -3.05 -0.11
C TYR A 196 19.88 -1.69 0.58
N TYR A 197 20.54 -0.70 -0.02
CA TYR A 197 20.41 0.66 0.47
C TYR A 197 18.98 1.18 0.26
N ASN A 198 18.50 1.99 1.19
CA ASN A 198 17.11 2.44 1.24
C ASN A 198 16.10 1.29 1.23
N THR A 199 16.47 0.16 1.83
CA THR A 199 15.53 -0.86 2.30
C THR A 199 15.65 -0.98 3.81
N TYR A 200 14.54 -1.27 4.46
CA TYR A 200 14.43 -1.28 5.91
C TYR A 200 13.70 -2.53 6.38
N LYS A 201 13.94 -2.96 7.60
CA LYS A 201 13.23 -4.10 8.16
C LYS A 201 11.80 -3.70 8.54
N PRO A 202 10.76 -4.37 8.03
CA PRO A 202 9.36 -4.05 8.33
C PRO A 202 9.07 -3.94 9.83
N LYS A 203 9.58 -4.86 10.65
CA LYS A 203 9.38 -4.77 12.10
C LYS A 203 9.95 -3.47 12.68
N GLU A 204 11.14 -3.04 12.26
CA GLU A 204 11.75 -1.79 12.74
C GLU A 204 10.95 -0.56 12.28
N ILE A 205 10.31 -0.60 11.11
CA ILE A 205 9.36 0.42 10.64
C ILE A 205 8.16 0.51 11.59
N TYR A 206 7.53 -0.61 11.90
CA TYR A 206 6.38 -0.65 12.79
C TYR A 206 6.73 -0.26 14.23
N ASP A 207 7.88 -0.70 14.74
CA ASP A 207 8.39 -0.28 16.05
C ASP A 207 8.60 1.23 16.11
N TRP A 208 9.21 1.80 15.06
CA TRP A 208 9.45 3.23 14.94
C TRP A 208 8.14 4.03 14.90
N LEU A 209 7.19 3.62 14.05
CA LEU A 209 5.88 4.25 13.94
C LEU A 209 5.10 4.20 15.25
N ASN A 210 5.11 3.06 15.91
CA ASN A 210 4.43 2.88 17.17
C ASN A 210 5.00 3.81 18.27
N LYS A 211 6.32 3.89 18.38
CA LYS A 211 6.98 4.81 19.30
C LYS A 211 6.62 6.25 18.97
N LYS A 212 6.80 6.67 17.73
CA LYS A 212 6.58 8.04 17.28
C LYS A 212 5.11 8.47 17.44
N SER A 213 4.16 7.62 17.06
CA SER A 213 2.75 7.94 17.20
C SER A 213 2.34 8.16 18.66
N LYS A 214 2.87 7.36 19.59
CA LYS A 214 2.59 7.52 21.04
C LYS A 214 3.22 8.78 21.62
N GLU A 215 4.42 9.16 21.16
CA GLU A 215 5.08 10.39 21.59
C GLU A 215 4.32 11.65 21.13
N GLU A 216 3.71 11.62 19.94
CA GLU A 216 3.04 12.77 19.34
C GLU A 216 1.50 12.76 19.45
N GLY A 217 0.93 11.78 20.10
CA GLY A 217 -0.49 11.47 20.18
C GLY A 217 -0.84 10.30 19.25
N ASP A 218 -1.21 9.17 19.88
CA ASP A 218 -1.53 7.94 19.14
C ASP A 218 -2.80 8.09 18.31
N PHE A 219 -2.88 7.36 17.22
CA PHE A 219 -4.03 7.27 16.34
C PHE A 219 -4.09 5.87 15.72
N ASN A 220 -5.26 5.46 15.27
CA ASN A 220 -5.46 4.13 14.68
C ASN A 220 -4.89 4.08 13.25
N TRP A 221 -3.61 3.72 13.15
CA TRP A 221 -2.98 3.26 11.91
C TRP A 221 -2.88 1.74 11.93
N GLY A 222 -2.99 1.11 10.78
CA GLY A 222 -2.96 -0.34 10.66
C GLY A 222 -1.77 -0.85 9.84
N LEU A 223 -1.67 -2.16 9.72
CA LEU A 223 -0.62 -2.85 8.98
C LEU A 223 -1.18 -3.48 7.70
N SER A 224 -0.36 -3.51 6.66
CA SER A 224 -0.73 -4.17 5.40
C SER A 224 0.47 -4.94 4.81
N PRO A 225 1.03 -5.94 5.53
CA PRO A 225 2.14 -6.71 5.02
C PRO A 225 1.71 -7.59 3.84
N HIS A 226 2.55 -7.64 2.81
CA HIS A 226 2.36 -8.46 1.63
C HIS A 226 2.92 -9.86 1.88
N CYS A 227 2.14 -10.72 2.53
CA CYS A 227 2.57 -12.06 2.92
C CYS A 227 2.62 -13.01 1.72
N TYR A 228 3.69 -12.96 0.96
CA TYR A 228 3.98 -13.96 -0.07
C TYR A 228 4.72 -15.16 0.51
N PHE A 229 4.79 -16.25 -0.22
CA PHE A 229 5.83 -17.23 0.00
C PHE A 229 7.19 -16.64 -0.36
N TYR A 230 8.23 -17.24 0.19
CA TYR A 230 9.60 -16.73 0.10
C TYR A 230 10.06 -16.36 -1.32
N SER A 231 9.54 -16.97 -2.36
CA SER A 231 9.89 -16.57 -3.72
C SER A 231 8.68 -16.46 -4.63
N LEU A 232 8.62 -15.37 -5.34
CA LEU A 232 7.56 -15.07 -6.30
C LEU A 232 7.64 -15.95 -7.56
N ALA A 233 8.81 -16.51 -7.89
CA ALA A 233 9.10 -17.16 -9.15
C ALA A 233 9.47 -18.64 -9.05
N GLY A 234 9.20 -19.31 -7.95
CA GLY A 234 9.73 -20.64 -7.81
C GLY A 234 8.87 -21.68 -7.09
N SER A 235 9.40 -22.90 -7.08
CA SER A 235 8.76 -24.02 -6.44
C SER A 235 8.96 -23.95 -4.92
N TYR A 236 7.92 -23.62 -4.18
CA TYR A 236 7.99 -23.52 -2.75
C TYR A 236 7.12 -24.51 -2.06
N CYS A 237 7.76 -25.12 -1.12
CA CYS A 237 7.18 -25.94 -0.12
C CYS A 237 6.65 -25.06 1.02
N LEU A 238 5.52 -25.39 1.58
CA LEU A 238 4.96 -24.73 2.78
C LEU A 238 5.89 -24.89 4.00
N GLU A 239 6.86 -25.78 3.91
CA GLU A 239 7.71 -26.21 5.03
C GLU A 239 9.20 -25.92 4.83
N ASP A 240 9.62 -25.47 3.65
CA ASP A 240 11.06 -25.41 3.31
C ASP A 240 11.49 -24.00 2.89
N ASP A 241 12.35 -23.39 3.68
CA ASP A 241 13.04 -22.14 3.38
C ASP A 241 14.36 -22.37 2.63
N SER A 242 14.52 -23.54 2.00
CA SER A 242 15.72 -23.89 1.24
C SER A 242 15.51 -23.72 -0.27
N ILE A 243 16.56 -23.25 -0.94
CA ILE A 243 16.68 -23.26 -2.40
C ILE A 243 17.80 -24.23 -2.77
N ASN A 244 17.49 -25.22 -3.62
CA ASN A 244 18.46 -26.25 -4.02
C ASN A 244 19.13 -26.95 -2.82
N GLY A 245 18.35 -27.23 -1.76
CA GLY A 245 18.84 -27.89 -0.55
C GLY A 245 19.74 -27.03 0.34
N ARG A 246 19.81 -25.72 0.09
CA ARG A 246 20.51 -24.78 0.95
C ARG A 246 19.49 -23.90 1.67
N LYS A 247 19.60 -23.86 2.99
CA LYS A 247 18.81 -22.92 3.79
C LYS A 247 19.25 -21.49 3.43
N VAL A 248 18.33 -20.71 2.86
CA VAL A 248 18.63 -19.37 2.35
C VAL A 248 18.29 -18.32 3.40
N HIS A 249 17.17 -18.52 4.10
CA HIS A 249 16.69 -17.61 5.12
C HIS A 249 16.12 -18.35 6.30
N SER A 250 16.09 -17.69 7.45
CA SER A 250 15.53 -18.23 8.68
C SER A 250 14.10 -17.72 8.87
N ILE A 251 13.12 -18.48 8.42
CA ILE A 251 11.72 -18.30 8.83
C ILE A 251 11.59 -19.00 10.18
N SER A 252 11.07 -18.30 11.18
CA SER A 252 10.90 -18.84 12.54
C SER A 252 9.66 -18.27 13.19
N ASP A 253 9.20 -18.94 14.26
CA ASP A 253 8.07 -18.49 15.09
C ASP A 253 8.49 -17.43 16.13
N ASN A 254 9.67 -16.87 16.00
CA ASN A 254 10.18 -15.81 16.85
C ASN A 254 10.12 -14.47 16.13
N MET A 255 9.21 -13.59 16.55
CA MET A 255 9.00 -12.28 15.95
C MET A 255 10.23 -11.36 15.97
N ASN A 256 11.24 -11.64 16.81
CA ASN A 256 12.46 -10.82 16.90
C ASN A 256 13.60 -11.32 16.00
N THR A 257 13.48 -12.51 15.44
CA THR A 257 14.57 -13.14 14.68
C THR A 257 14.14 -13.67 13.32
N SER A 258 12.84 -13.86 13.08
CA SER A 258 12.37 -14.30 11.77
C SER A 258 12.77 -13.33 10.69
N THR A 259 13.36 -13.80 9.62
CA THR A 259 13.76 -12.96 8.49
C THR A 259 12.56 -12.54 7.66
N HIS A 260 11.52 -13.37 7.59
CA HIS A 260 10.32 -13.15 6.78
C HIS A 260 9.04 -13.33 7.60
N LEU A 261 8.00 -12.67 7.15
CA LEU A 261 6.61 -12.85 7.56
C LEU A 261 5.86 -13.50 6.40
N THR A 262 5.51 -14.76 6.55
CA THR A 262 4.81 -15.55 5.54
C THR A 262 3.61 -16.25 6.16
N PHE A 263 2.78 -16.91 5.36
CA PHE A 263 1.69 -17.70 5.93
C PHE A 263 2.16 -18.89 6.78
N SER A 264 3.42 -19.32 6.63
CA SER A 264 3.97 -20.41 7.48
C SER A 264 4.13 -19.99 8.94
N ASN A 265 4.41 -18.72 9.19
CA ASN A 265 4.66 -18.17 10.54
C ASN A 265 3.84 -16.92 10.83
N LEU A 266 2.66 -16.77 10.25
CA LEU A 266 1.82 -15.57 10.38
C LEU A 266 1.42 -15.27 11.82
N GLU A 267 1.47 -16.26 12.72
CA GLU A 267 1.24 -16.12 14.15
C GLU A 267 2.20 -15.13 14.83
N ILE A 268 3.38 -14.88 14.27
CA ILE A 268 4.29 -13.87 14.84
C ILE A 268 3.73 -12.46 14.74
N LEU A 269 2.86 -12.21 13.75
CA LEU A 269 2.18 -10.92 13.62
C LEU A 269 1.14 -10.72 14.74
N GLU A 270 0.38 -11.75 15.05
CA GLU A 270 -0.57 -11.72 16.17
C GLU A 270 0.15 -11.50 17.51
N GLN A 271 1.21 -12.30 17.78
CA GLN A 271 2.05 -12.12 18.97
C GLN A 271 2.65 -10.71 19.07
N TYR A 272 3.00 -10.12 17.93
CA TYR A 272 3.54 -8.76 17.86
C TYR A 272 2.47 -7.72 18.22
N LEU A 273 1.26 -7.86 17.71
CA LEU A 273 0.15 -6.92 17.93
C LEU A 273 -0.52 -7.08 19.31
N GLU A 274 -0.46 -8.25 19.92
CA GLU A 274 -0.96 -8.50 21.27
C GLU A 274 -0.18 -7.75 22.36
N GLN A 275 1.05 -7.32 22.07
CA GLN A 275 1.84 -6.55 23.03
C GLN A 275 1.11 -5.24 23.37
N ASP A 276 0.94 -4.95 24.66
CA ASP A 276 0.26 -3.72 25.13
C ASP A 276 0.90 -2.45 24.55
N SER A 277 2.20 -2.50 24.27
CA SER A 277 2.92 -1.40 23.61
C SER A 277 2.43 -1.14 22.20
N MET A 278 1.90 -2.14 21.48
CA MET A 278 1.43 -2.01 20.09
C MET A 278 -0.04 -1.58 19.99
N LYS A 279 -0.83 -1.80 21.03
CA LYS A 279 -2.26 -1.48 21.03
C LYS A 279 -2.50 0.03 20.94
N CYS A 280 -3.55 0.40 20.22
CA CYS A 280 -4.09 1.76 20.18
C CYS A 280 -5.40 1.78 21.01
N ASN A 281 -5.46 2.61 22.05
CA ASN A 281 -6.63 2.69 22.96
C ASN A 281 -7.05 1.34 23.56
N GLY A 282 -6.11 0.41 23.74
CA GLY A 282 -6.35 -0.93 24.29
C GLY A 282 -6.72 -2.00 23.25
N GLU A 283 -6.95 -1.63 22.01
CA GLU A 283 -7.29 -2.53 20.91
C GLU A 283 -6.08 -2.84 20.03
N MET A 284 -6.04 -4.03 19.46
CA MET A 284 -5.05 -4.37 18.43
C MET A 284 -5.24 -3.48 17.20
N ARG A 285 -4.16 -3.19 16.51
CA ARG A 285 -4.20 -2.44 15.25
C ARG A 285 -4.73 -3.32 14.13
N ASP A 286 -5.52 -2.75 13.23
CA ASP A 286 -6.10 -3.43 12.08
C ASP A 286 -5.02 -3.99 11.13
N VAL A 287 -5.29 -5.15 10.55
CA VAL A 287 -4.41 -5.80 9.57
C VAL A 287 -5.16 -6.18 8.30
N TYR A 288 -4.76 -5.58 7.21
CA TYR A 288 -5.27 -5.88 5.88
C TYR A 288 -4.15 -6.47 5.03
N LEU A 289 -4.17 -7.78 4.78
CA LEU A 289 -3.23 -8.43 3.85
C LEU A 289 -3.68 -8.09 2.42
N THR A 290 -3.25 -6.93 1.93
CA THR A 290 -3.77 -6.36 0.68
C THR A 290 -3.15 -6.93 -0.58
N GLU A 291 -2.04 -7.65 -0.43
CA GLU A 291 -1.39 -8.33 -1.53
C GLU A 291 -0.75 -9.63 -1.04
N SER A 292 -1.22 -10.75 -1.60
CA SER A 292 -0.73 -12.09 -1.24
C SER A 292 -1.03 -13.07 -2.36
N GLY A 293 -0.05 -13.83 -2.81
CA GLY A 293 -0.27 -14.74 -3.92
C GLY A 293 0.78 -15.84 -4.02
N CYS A 294 0.52 -16.81 -4.88
CA CYS A 294 1.44 -17.88 -5.24
C CYS A 294 1.45 -18.02 -6.76
N SER A 295 2.64 -17.98 -7.35
CA SER A 295 2.79 -18.24 -8.79
C SER A 295 2.59 -19.71 -9.11
N SER A 296 1.82 -19.98 -10.17
CA SER A 296 1.73 -21.33 -10.77
C SER A 296 2.94 -21.66 -11.64
N TYR A 297 3.89 -20.75 -11.76
CA TYR A 297 5.18 -20.87 -12.43
C TYR A 297 5.06 -21.35 -13.89
N LEU A 298 5.27 -22.65 -14.18
CA LEU A 298 5.16 -23.20 -15.53
C LEU A 298 3.75 -23.61 -15.92
N GLY A 299 2.78 -23.50 -15.01
CA GLY A 299 1.40 -23.91 -15.25
C GLY A 299 1.21 -25.43 -15.41
N THR A 300 2.16 -26.24 -14.94
CA THR A 300 1.98 -27.70 -14.92
C THR A 300 0.89 -28.07 -13.92
N GLU A 301 0.33 -29.28 -14.03
CA GLU A 301 -0.66 -29.78 -13.07
C GLU A 301 -0.13 -29.73 -11.62
N GLY A 302 1.15 -30.01 -11.42
CA GLY A 302 1.80 -29.91 -10.11
C GLY A 302 1.88 -28.49 -9.59
N ASP A 303 2.16 -27.52 -10.46
CA ASP A 303 2.21 -26.10 -10.13
C ASP A 303 0.84 -25.55 -9.76
N LEU A 304 -0.19 -25.91 -10.52
CA LEU A 304 -1.58 -25.51 -10.27
C LEU A 304 -2.11 -26.11 -8.95
N ARG A 305 -1.78 -27.38 -8.67
CA ARG A 305 -2.12 -28.01 -7.37
C ARG A 305 -1.45 -27.30 -6.21
N ARG A 306 -0.21 -26.86 -6.37
CA ARG A 306 0.55 -26.11 -5.37
C ARG A 306 -0.05 -24.74 -5.12
N GLN A 307 -0.41 -24.02 -6.20
CA GLN A 307 -1.12 -22.75 -6.10
C GLN A 307 -2.46 -22.92 -5.35
N ALA A 308 -3.23 -23.95 -5.69
CA ALA A 308 -4.50 -24.25 -5.01
C ALA A 308 -4.30 -24.57 -3.51
N ALA A 309 -3.28 -25.37 -3.19
CA ALA A 309 -2.92 -25.68 -1.79
C ALA A 309 -2.51 -24.42 -1.02
N TYR A 310 -1.75 -23.52 -1.65
CA TYR A 310 -1.41 -22.24 -1.07
C TYR A 310 -2.65 -21.39 -0.75
N VAL A 311 -3.55 -21.24 -1.71
CA VAL A 311 -4.79 -20.47 -1.48
C VAL A 311 -5.55 -21.03 -0.30
N ALA A 312 -5.74 -22.35 -0.26
CA ALA A 312 -6.44 -23.02 0.85
C ALA A 312 -5.74 -22.78 2.19
N PHE A 313 -4.41 -22.89 2.22
CA PHE A 313 -3.61 -22.68 3.44
C PHE A 313 -3.65 -21.22 3.91
N ALA A 314 -3.48 -20.26 2.99
CA ALA A 314 -3.54 -18.85 3.32
C ALA A 314 -4.89 -18.46 3.94
N TYR A 315 -5.99 -18.89 3.34
CA TYR A 315 -7.32 -18.65 3.90
C TYR A 315 -7.54 -19.37 5.24
N TYR A 316 -7.04 -20.59 5.39
CA TYR A 316 -7.10 -21.29 6.67
C TYR A 316 -6.35 -20.51 7.77
N LYS A 317 -5.09 -20.14 7.51
CA LYS A 317 -4.27 -19.39 8.48
C LYS A 317 -4.94 -18.07 8.90
N THR A 318 -5.44 -17.31 7.95
CA THR A 318 -6.11 -16.03 8.25
C THR A 318 -7.46 -16.22 8.96
N SER A 319 -8.10 -17.39 8.85
CA SER A 319 -9.37 -17.65 9.51
C SER A 319 -9.25 -18.04 11.00
N ILE A 320 -8.04 -18.34 11.47
CA ILE A 320 -7.78 -18.74 12.85
C ILE A 320 -7.01 -17.68 13.66
N LEU A 321 -6.61 -16.59 13.04
CA LEU A 321 -5.91 -15.48 13.68
C LEU A 321 -6.87 -14.30 13.85
N ASP A 322 -7.04 -13.84 15.08
CA ASP A 322 -7.97 -12.76 15.41
C ASP A 322 -7.48 -11.38 14.93
N CYS A 323 -6.19 -11.24 14.67
CA CYS A 323 -5.59 -9.97 14.23
C CYS A 323 -5.84 -9.65 12.75
N ILE A 324 -6.36 -10.56 11.92
CA ILE A 324 -6.46 -10.36 10.46
C ILE A 324 -7.88 -9.93 10.07
N ASP A 325 -8.04 -8.69 9.66
CA ASP A 325 -9.33 -8.14 9.20
C ASP A 325 -9.68 -8.54 7.77
N ALA A 326 -8.67 -8.59 6.89
CA ALA A 326 -8.89 -8.96 5.50
C ALA A 326 -7.67 -9.63 4.85
N ILE A 327 -7.96 -10.54 3.91
CA ILE A 327 -6.97 -11.06 2.96
C ILE A 327 -7.48 -10.85 1.54
N ILE A 328 -6.60 -10.34 0.67
CA ILE A 328 -6.87 -10.11 -0.75
C ILE A 328 -5.83 -10.88 -1.55
N TYR A 329 -6.32 -11.84 -2.35
CA TYR A 329 -5.44 -12.66 -3.20
C TYR A 329 -4.97 -11.86 -4.42
N TYR A 330 -3.70 -11.85 -4.67
CA TYR A 330 -3.06 -11.30 -5.85
C TYR A 330 -2.69 -12.45 -6.81
N ARG A 331 -3.38 -12.63 -7.94
CA ARG A 331 -4.45 -11.82 -8.52
C ARG A 331 -5.49 -12.72 -9.20
N ALA A 332 -6.62 -12.15 -9.61
CA ALA A 332 -7.70 -12.95 -10.21
C ALA A 332 -7.34 -13.51 -11.60
N VAL A 333 -6.64 -12.71 -12.42
CA VAL A 333 -6.26 -13.07 -13.80
C VAL A 333 -4.79 -12.69 -14.01
N ASP A 334 -4.04 -13.53 -14.70
CA ASP A 334 -2.63 -13.28 -15.02
C ASP A 334 -2.45 -11.95 -15.77
N HIS A 335 -1.32 -11.31 -15.53
CA HIS A 335 -0.93 -10.07 -16.19
C HIS A 335 0.20 -10.33 -17.19
N ASP A 336 0.07 -9.80 -18.40
CA ASP A 336 0.98 -10.09 -19.50
C ASP A 336 2.46 -9.81 -19.16
N ILE A 337 2.74 -8.68 -18.50
CA ILE A 337 4.13 -8.30 -18.17
C ILE A 337 4.71 -9.25 -17.12
N GLU A 338 3.93 -9.62 -16.10
CA GLU A 338 4.36 -10.55 -15.05
C GLU A 338 4.57 -11.96 -15.62
N THR A 339 3.64 -12.41 -16.48
CA THR A 339 3.75 -13.70 -17.17
C THR A 339 5.01 -13.77 -18.04
N GLN A 340 5.35 -12.68 -18.75
CA GLN A 340 6.58 -12.58 -19.51
C GLN A 340 7.83 -12.64 -18.62
N ALA A 341 7.73 -12.14 -17.39
CA ALA A 341 8.78 -12.24 -16.38
C ALA A 341 8.80 -13.59 -15.61
N GLY A 342 7.91 -14.52 -15.95
CA GLY A 342 7.83 -15.85 -15.34
C GLY A 342 6.96 -15.90 -14.06
N ALA A 343 6.15 -14.87 -13.80
CA ALA A 343 5.27 -14.81 -12.64
C ALA A 343 3.79 -14.92 -13.07
N THR A 344 3.16 -16.04 -12.72
CA THR A 344 1.77 -16.40 -13.06
C THR A 344 0.95 -16.54 -11.78
N PHE A 345 0.51 -15.41 -11.23
CA PHE A 345 -0.24 -15.37 -9.97
C PHE A 345 -1.75 -15.56 -10.16
N GLY A 346 -2.25 -15.43 -11.40
CA GLY A 346 -3.66 -15.50 -11.69
C GLY A 346 -4.30 -16.82 -11.27
N LEU A 347 -5.53 -16.73 -10.73
CA LEU A 347 -6.41 -17.90 -10.58
C LEU A 347 -7.02 -18.32 -11.93
N LYS A 348 -6.85 -17.46 -12.93
CA LYS A 348 -7.16 -17.71 -14.34
C LYS A 348 -6.02 -17.16 -15.19
N ASP A 349 -5.77 -17.81 -16.31
CA ASP A 349 -4.86 -17.26 -17.29
C ASP A 349 -5.44 -16.00 -17.98
N ASN A 350 -4.61 -15.28 -18.71
CA ASN A 350 -4.99 -14.08 -19.44
C ASN A 350 -5.62 -14.36 -20.83
N LYS A 351 -5.86 -15.62 -21.14
CA LYS A 351 -6.45 -16.05 -22.41
C LYS A 351 -7.96 -16.33 -22.34
N GLY A 352 -8.55 -16.34 -21.13
CA GLY A 352 -9.96 -16.49 -20.84
C GLY A 352 -10.34 -17.88 -20.40
#